data_557e460f424fc008b0b61468fa391eeb
#
_entry.id   557e460f424fc008b0b61468fa391eeb
#
_cell.length_a   1.000
_cell.length_b   1.000
_cell.length_c   1.000
_cell.angle_alpha   90.00
_cell.angle_beta   90.00
_cell.angle_gamma   90.00
#
_symmetry.space_group_name_H-M   'P 1'
#
loop_
_entity.id
_entity.type
_entity.pdbx_description
1 polymer ?
#
loop_
_entity_poly.entity_id
_entity_poly.type
_entity_poly.pdbx_seq_one_letter_code
_entity_poly.pdbx_strand_id
1 'polypeptide(L)'
;FVRDYMKWIGHSEFGLDYRIINPSNLLYPNEKEFNHWLEQWYLTYKSVLELSVKYEEFYLIGYESLCGNPKVWINVKDLLGINQETKYLFKETKKVIGQTFDNNLSDKCYRLYESLVSKSFGI
;
A
#
# COMPACT_ATOMS: atom_id res chain seq x y z
N PHE A 1 -14.99 4.64 -16.18
CA PHE A 1 -15.69 3.41 -15.79
C PHE A 1 -15.31 2.94 -14.37
N VAL A 2 -14.03 2.58 -14.09
CA VAL A 2 -13.63 2.03 -12.78
C VAL A 2 -13.98 2.98 -11.63
N ARG A 3 -13.67 4.26 -11.78
CA ARG A 3 -13.95 5.27 -10.76
C ARG A 3 -15.45 5.43 -10.48
N ASP A 4 -16.27 5.44 -11.54
CA ASP A 4 -17.72 5.56 -11.40
C ASP A 4 -18.32 4.30 -10.78
N TYR A 5 -17.80 3.13 -11.14
CA TYR A 5 -18.16 1.87 -10.54
C TYR A 5 -17.83 1.82 -9.04
N MET A 6 -16.62 2.25 -8.63
CA MET A 6 -16.22 2.30 -7.22
C MET A 6 -17.08 3.27 -6.42
N LYS A 7 -17.48 4.42 -7.00
CA LYS A 7 -18.46 5.32 -6.39
C LYS A 7 -19.81 4.66 -6.21
N TRP A 8 -20.26 3.94 -7.21
CA TRP A 8 -21.56 3.27 -7.17
C TRP A 8 -21.65 2.19 -6.10
N ILE A 9 -20.59 1.40 -5.88
CA ILE A 9 -20.56 0.36 -4.83
C ILE A 9 -20.35 0.92 -3.41
N GLY A 10 -20.19 2.23 -3.24
CA GLY A 10 -20.03 2.85 -1.91
C GLY A 10 -18.73 2.46 -1.20
N HIS A 11 -17.64 2.27 -1.95
CA HIS A 11 -16.36 1.86 -1.37
C HIS A 11 -15.74 3.00 -0.55
N SER A 12 -15.33 2.73 0.70
CA SER A 12 -14.83 3.75 1.62
C SER A 12 -13.55 4.46 1.17
N GLU A 13 -12.73 3.81 0.35
CA GLU A 13 -11.51 4.40 -0.19
C GLU A 13 -11.74 5.17 -1.49
N PHE A 14 -12.78 4.83 -2.27
CA PHE A 14 -13.01 5.40 -3.61
C PHE A 14 -14.47 5.72 -3.90
N GLY A 15 -15.39 5.35 -3.00
CA GLY A 15 -16.84 5.40 -3.22
C GLY A 15 -17.52 6.62 -2.63
N LEU A 16 -18.83 6.49 -2.40
CA LEU A 16 -19.66 7.52 -1.77
C LEU A 16 -19.27 7.76 -0.32
N ASP A 17 -18.77 6.74 0.37
CA ASP A 17 -18.32 6.78 1.77
C ASP A 17 -16.82 7.10 1.90
N TYR A 18 -16.19 7.57 0.82
CA TYR A 18 -14.78 7.95 0.85
C TYR A 18 -14.49 8.96 1.95
N ARG A 19 -13.51 8.65 2.77
CA ARG A 19 -13.03 9.49 3.86
C ARG A 19 -11.57 9.81 3.68
N ILE A 20 -11.29 11.09 3.63
CA ILE A 20 -9.95 11.63 3.51
C ILE A 20 -9.19 11.43 4.82
N ILE A 21 -7.96 10.95 4.75
CA ILE A 21 -7.03 10.86 5.89
C ILE A 21 -6.45 12.25 6.15
N ASN A 22 -6.52 12.72 7.40
CA ASN A 22 -6.04 14.03 7.83
C ASN A 22 -6.55 15.21 6.95
N PRO A 23 -7.87 15.43 6.86
CA PRO A 23 -8.47 16.39 5.93
C PRO A 23 -8.04 17.84 6.14
N SER A 24 -7.60 18.21 7.34
CA SER A 24 -7.24 19.59 7.71
C SER A 24 -5.88 20.06 7.17
N ASN A 25 -5.02 19.17 6.68
CA ASN A 25 -3.64 19.49 6.32
C ASN A 25 -3.21 18.95 4.95
N LEU A 26 -4.16 18.72 4.04
CA LEU A 26 -3.84 18.21 2.70
C LEU A 26 -3.24 19.29 1.82
N LEU A 27 -2.18 18.94 1.10
CA LEU A 27 -1.59 19.75 0.03
C LEU A 27 -2.40 19.62 -1.26
N TYR A 28 -3.02 18.45 -1.47
CA TYR A 28 -3.79 18.09 -2.66
C TYR A 28 -5.22 17.67 -2.28
N PRO A 29 -6.10 18.60 -1.94
CA PRO A 29 -7.46 18.27 -1.45
C PRO A 29 -8.41 17.77 -2.54
N ASN A 30 -8.06 17.93 -3.83
CA ASN A 30 -8.92 17.59 -4.95
C ASN A 30 -8.75 16.11 -5.33
N GLU A 31 -9.73 15.28 -5.00
CA GLU A 31 -9.77 13.84 -5.33
C GLU A 31 -9.72 13.50 -6.83
N LYS A 32 -9.86 14.49 -7.71
CA LYS A 32 -9.73 14.31 -9.17
C LYS A 32 -8.28 14.31 -9.62
N GLU A 33 -7.36 14.76 -8.78
CA GLU A 33 -5.93 14.85 -9.06
C GLU A 33 -5.17 13.60 -8.59
N PHE A 34 -4.18 13.16 -9.37
CA PHE A 34 -3.36 12.02 -8.99
C PHE A 34 -2.52 12.28 -7.73
N ASN A 35 -2.06 13.50 -7.52
CA ASN A 35 -1.32 13.88 -6.33
C ASN A 35 -2.15 13.72 -5.05
N HIS A 36 -3.47 13.90 -5.10
CA HIS A 36 -4.34 13.60 -3.99
C HIS A 36 -4.21 12.12 -3.54
N TRP A 37 -4.28 11.19 -4.48
CA TRP A 37 -4.19 9.76 -4.17
C TRP A 37 -2.80 9.35 -3.71
N LEU A 38 -1.76 9.97 -4.26
CA LEU A 38 -0.39 9.75 -3.81
C LEU A 38 -0.18 10.29 -2.37
N GLU A 39 -0.78 11.44 -2.03
CA GLU A 39 -0.76 11.98 -0.67
C GLU A 39 -1.53 11.08 0.31
N GLN A 40 -2.71 10.56 -0.07
CA GLN A 40 -3.46 9.60 0.75
C GLN A 40 -2.66 8.31 0.97
N TRP A 41 -1.99 7.82 -0.06
CA TRP A 41 -1.07 6.68 0.06
C TRP A 41 0.04 6.98 1.07
N TYR A 42 0.70 8.13 0.95
CA TYR A 42 1.76 8.54 1.88
C TYR A 42 1.27 8.61 3.33
N LEU A 43 0.14 9.25 3.58
CA LEU A 43 -0.41 9.40 4.93
C LEU A 43 -0.80 8.05 5.55
N THR A 44 -1.44 7.19 4.76
CA THR A 44 -1.81 5.83 5.19
C THR A 44 -0.59 5.03 5.58
N TYR A 45 0.38 4.91 4.68
CA TYR A 45 1.54 4.05 4.91
C TYR A 45 2.55 4.62 5.90
N LYS A 46 2.56 5.95 6.11
CA LYS A 46 3.27 6.55 7.23
C LYS A 46 2.71 6.05 8.56
N SER A 47 1.40 6.05 8.73
CA SER A 47 0.75 5.50 9.93
C SER A 47 0.99 4.00 10.08
N VAL A 48 0.98 3.24 8.98
CA VAL A 48 1.33 1.80 8.98
C VAL A 48 2.76 1.58 9.46
N LEU A 49 3.73 2.38 8.98
CA LEU A 49 5.12 2.31 9.45
C LEU A 49 5.24 2.63 10.94
N GLU A 50 4.55 3.66 11.44
CA GLU A 50 4.51 4.01 12.85
C GLU A 50 3.94 2.87 13.70
N LEU A 51 2.88 2.21 13.24
CA LEU A 51 2.29 1.04 13.92
C LEU A 51 3.27 -0.14 13.96
N SER A 52 3.99 -0.40 12.86
CA SER A 52 4.98 -1.48 12.80
C SER A 52 6.20 -1.28 13.70
N VAL A 53 6.47 -0.04 14.08
CA VAL A 53 7.53 0.29 15.06
C VAL A 53 7.01 0.13 16.49
N LYS A 54 5.72 0.45 16.70
CA LYS A 54 5.10 0.48 18.03
C LYS A 54 4.69 -0.90 18.53
N TYR A 55 4.30 -1.80 17.64
CA TYR A 55 3.76 -3.11 17.96
C TYR A 55 4.61 -4.22 17.34
N GLU A 56 5.22 -5.07 18.15
CA GLU A 56 6.09 -6.16 17.71
C GLU A 56 5.34 -7.24 16.92
N GLU A 57 4.04 -7.41 17.20
CA GLU A 57 3.18 -8.36 16.50
C GLU A 57 2.67 -7.84 15.14
N PHE A 58 3.07 -6.64 14.73
CA PHE A 58 2.65 -6.02 13.49
C PHE A 58 3.65 -6.34 12.36
N TYR A 59 3.30 -7.30 11.51
CA TYR A 59 4.14 -7.75 10.41
C TYR A 59 3.75 -7.04 9.11
N LEU A 60 4.75 -6.44 8.44
CA LEU A 60 4.60 -5.89 7.10
C LEU A 60 5.03 -6.96 6.09
N ILE A 61 4.28 -7.10 5.01
CA ILE A 61 4.62 -8.00 3.91
C ILE A 61 4.55 -7.22 2.61
N GLY A 62 5.70 -7.05 1.94
CA GLY A 62 5.75 -6.42 0.63
C GLY A 62 5.21 -7.35 -0.45
N TYR A 63 4.25 -6.89 -1.25
CA TYR A 63 3.69 -7.69 -2.34
C TYR A 63 4.75 -8.04 -3.40
N GLU A 64 5.64 -7.11 -3.70
CA GLU A 64 6.77 -7.31 -4.61
C GLU A 64 7.71 -8.41 -4.10
N SER A 65 7.95 -8.45 -2.78
CA SER A 65 8.74 -9.51 -2.15
C SER A 65 8.05 -10.87 -2.26
N LEU A 66 6.72 -10.92 -2.07
CA LEU A 66 5.93 -12.13 -2.31
C LEU A 66 6.02 -12.58 -3.77
N CYS A 67 5.98 -11.66 -4.74
CA CYS A 67 6.06 -11.99 -6.16
C CYS A 67 7.45 -12.47 -6.59
N GLY A 68 8.50 -11.87 -6.03
CA GLY A 68 9.89 -12.12 -6.42
C GLY A 68 10.57 -13.27 -5.69
N ASN A 69 10.08 -13.66 -4.51
CA ASN A 69 10.74 -14.65 -3.66
C ASN A 69 9.76 -15.62 -2.99
N PRO A 70 9.66 -16.86 -3.50
CA PRO A 70 8.79 -17.89 -2.90
C PRO A 70 9.06 -18.19 -1.43
N LYS A 71 10.27 -17.96 -0.92
CA LYS A 71 10.61 -18.17 0.50
C LYS A 71 9.82 -17.24 1.41
N VAL A 72 9.50 -16.00 0.96
CA VAL A 72 8.68 -15.07 1.72
C VAL A 72 7.31 -15.69 2.01
N TRP A 73 6.69 -16.33 1.01
CA TRP A 73 5.42 -17.02 1.19
C TRP A 73 5.52 -18.21 2.16
N ILE A 74 6.61 -18.97 2.11
CA ILE A 74 6.86 -20.06 3.06
C ILE A 74 6.94 -19.50 4.48
N ASN A 75 7.73 -18.45 4.71
CA ASN A 75 7.86 -17.81 6.02
C ASN A 75 6.52 -17.26 6.53
N VAL A 76 5.69 -16.67 5.64
CA VAL A 76 4.34 -16.20 5.98
C VAL A 76 3.44 -17.36 6.41
N LYS A 77 3.47 -18.48 5.70
CA LYS A 77 2.69 -19.68 6.07
C LYS A 77 3.11 -20.21 7.43
N ASP A 78 4.41 -20.29 7.69
CA ASP A 78 4.95 -20.76 8.96
C ASP A 78 4.52 -19.84 10.10
N LEU A 79 4.60 -18.52 9.90
CA LEU A 79 4.12 -17.51 10.86
C LEU A 79 2.63 -17.68 11.19
N LEU A 80 1.81 -17.99 10.19
CA LEU A 80 0.37 -18.16 10.34
C LEU A 80 -0.05 -19.58 10.72
N GLY A 81 0.88 -20.52 10.87
CA GLY A 81 0.60 -21.93 11.18
C GLY A 81 -0.15 -22.65 10.05
N ILE A 82 0.01 -22.23 8.80
CA ILE A 82 -0.66 -22.83 7.64
C ILE A 82 0.13 -24.03 7.16
N ASN A 83 -0.32 -25.24 7.53
CA ASN A 83 0.33 -26.50 7.15
C ASN A 83 -0.12 -27.08 5.80
N GLN A 84 -1.11 -26.46 5.14
CA GLN A 84 -1.60 -26.94 3.86
C GLN A 84 -0.62 -26.62 2.73
N GLU A 85 -0.44 -27.57 1.81
CA GLU A 85 0.22 -27.29 0.53
C GLU A 85 -0.64 -26.33 -0.28
N THR A 86 -0.16 -25.07 -0.37
CA THR A 86 -0.79 -24.05 -1.18
C THR A 86 0.07 -23.73 -2.38
N LYS A 87 -0.55 -23.69 -3.56
CA LYS A 87 0.17 -23.30 -4.76
C LYS A 87 0.61 -21.85 -4.68
N TYR A 88 1.90 -21.60 -4.94
CA TYR A 88 2.41 -20.24 -5.06
C TYR A 88 1.88 -19.61 -6.36
N LEU A 89 1.05 -18.54 -6.24
CA LEU A 89 0.36 -17.91 -7.36
C LEU A 89 0.64 -16.42 -7.52
N PHE A 90 1.57 -15.87 -6.74
CA PHE A 90 1.87 -14.44 -6.80
C PHE A 90 2.62 -14.10 -8.10
N LYS A 91 2.13 -13.08 -8.81
CA LYS A 91 2.73 -12.59 -10.05
C LYS A 91 2.80 -11.09 -10.02
N GLU A 92 4.00 -10.56 -10.27
CA GLU A 92 4.18 -9.13 -10.42
C GLU A 92 3.45 -8.62 -11.68
N THR A 93 2.67 -7.57 -11.53
CA THR A 93 2.05 -6.86 -12.65
C THR A 93 2.64 -5.47 -12.72
N LYS A 94 3.49 -5.21 -13.72
CA LYS A 94 4.03 -3.87 -13.97
C LYS A 94 3.03 -3.07 -14.78
N LYS A 95 2.51 -1.99 -14.19
CA LYS A 95 1.73 -0.98 -14.91
C LYS A 95 2.57 0.26 -15.09
N VAL A 96 2.72 0.72 -16.32
CA VAL A 96 3.33 2.02 -16.61
C VAL A 96 2.23 3.06 -16.41
N ILE A 97 2.42 3.96 -15.45
CA ILE A 97 1.53 5.08 -15.21
C ILE A 97 2.15 6.28 -15.93
N GLY A 98 1.52 6.71 -17.03
CA GLY A 98 1.95 7.87 -17.81
C GLY A 98 1.54 9.21 -17.19
N GLN A 99 1.52 9.32 -15.87
CA GLN A 99 1.13 10.52 -15.13
C GLN A 99 2.34 11.19 -14.50
N THR A 100 2.32 12.51 -14.44
CA THR A 100 3.31 13.30 -13.71
C THR A 100 2.80 13.57 -12.31
N PHE A 101 3.67 13.34 -11.32
CA PHE A 101 3.41 13.64 -9.91
C PHE A 101 4.26 14.82 -9.46
N ASP A 102 3.85 15.45 -8.37
CA ASP A 102 4.70 16.41 -7.67
C ASP A 102 6.00 15.71 -7.21
N ASN A 103 7.16 16.32 -7.53
CA ASN A 103 8.46 15.70 -7.25
C ASN A 103 8.71 15.53 -5.76
N ASN A 104 8.37 16.53 -4.93
CA ASN A 104 8.59 16.46 -3.49
C ASN A 104 7.73 15.38 -2.83
N LEU A 105 6.48 15.26 -3.28
CA LEU A 105 5.57 14.23 -2.78
C LEU A 105 6.03 12.85 -3.23
N SER A 106 6.45 12.71 -4.48
CA SER A 106 7.00 11.47 -5.04
C SER A 106 8.24 11.01 -4.28
N ASP A 107 9.19 11.92 -3.99
CA ASP A 107 10.39 11.61 -3.20
C ASP A 107 10.05 11.17 -1.78
N LYS A 108 9.07 11.82 -1.12
CA LYS A 108 8.60 11.40 0.20
C LYS A 108 8.00 10.00 0.17
N CYS A 109 7.17 9.72 -0.83
CA CYS A 109 6.58 8.39 -1.02
C CYS A 109 7.64 7.33 -1.25
N TYR A 110 8.65 7.62 -2.08
CA TYR A 110 9.74 6.70 -2.36
C TYR A 110 10.54 6.35 -1.10
N ARG A 111 10.95 7.35 -0.30
CA ARG A 111 11.67 7.13 0.98
C ARG A 111 10.83 6.34 1.98
N LEU A 112 9.53 6.62 2.04
CA LEU A 112 8.61 5.86 2.89
C LEU A 112 8.52 4.40 2.42
N TYR A 113 8.40 4.17 1.10
CA TYR A 113 8.39 2.84 0.53
C TYR A 113 9.67 2.05 0.87
N GLU A 114 10.85 2.65 0.71
CA GLU A 114 12.12 2.02 1.10
C GLU A 114 12.14 1.64 2.59
N SER A 115 11.61 2.52 3.45
CA SER A 115 11.50 2.24 4.89
C SER A 115 10.56 1.08 5.20
N LEU A 116 9.42 0.98 4.50
CA LEU A 116 8.47 -0.12 4.62
C LEU A 116 9.08 -1.43 4.13
N VAL A 117 9.77 -1.41 2.99
CA VAL A 117 10.47 -2.58 2.44
C VAL A 117 11.54 -3.07 3.41
N SER A 118 12.36 -2.18 3.98
CA SER A 118 13.40 -2.57 4.94
C SER A 118 12.87 -3.21 6.23
N LYS A 119 11.58 -3.01 6.54
CA LYS A 119 10.89 -3.61 7.69
C LYS A 119 9.99 -4.78 7.31
N SER A 120 9.92 -5.13 6.04
CA SER A 120 9.07 -6.23 5.58
C SER A 120 9.56 -7.58 6.11
N PHE A 121 8.59 -8.37 6.56
CA PHE A 121 8.82 -9.72 7.07
C PHE A 121 9.27 -10.67 5.96
N GLY A 122 10.26 -11.48 6.25
CA GLY A 122 10.71 -12.57 5.37
C GLY A 122 11.68 -12.17 4.26
N ILE A 123 12.23 -10.93 4.32
CA ILE A 123 13.31 -10.49 3.44
C ILE A 123 14.66 -10.86 4.05
#